data_7084888ac0020d140d86b354a9668159
#
_entry.id   7084888ac0020d140d86b354a9668159
#
_cell.length_a   1.000
_cell.length_b   1.000
_cell.length_c   1.000
_cell.angle_alpha   90.00
_cell.angle_beta   90.00
_cell.angle_gamma   90.00
#
_symmetry.space_group_name_H-M   'P 1'
#
loop_
_entity.id
_entity.type
_entity.pdbx_description
1 polymer ?
#
loop_
_entity_poly.entity_id
_entity_poly.type
_entity_poly.pdbx_seq_one_letter_code
_entity_poly.pdbx_strand_id
1 'polypeptide(L)'
;MKPTEYLQGVAEVIDRYDALLLDQWGVLHDGVQPYAGAVDCLERLRAAGKTVVILSNSGRSGEENARFLVRMGIARVLFGEVVSAGDDARDAILTSADPFYRALGRRCLVLARAHDGHLVDGLGLEVVTDVEQAEFLFALSIDAPRQSVRDWEPVLIRAVARGLPMVCGNPDFAQV
;
A
#
# COMPACT_ATOMS: atom_id res chain seq x y z
N MET A 1 -31.84 -8.82 -6.23
CA MET A 1 -30.81 -7.85 -5.78
C MET A 1 -31.53 -6.69 -5.11
N LYS A 2 -31.04 -6.22 -3.97
CA LYS A 2 -31.55 -4.94 -3.41
C LYS A 2 -31.11 -3.79 -4.32
N PRO A 3 -31.94 -2.77 -4.54
CA PRO A 3 -31.56 -1.61 -5.32
C PRO A 3 -30.37 -0.89 -4.66
N THR A 4 -29.51 -0.24 -5.46
CA THR A 4 -28.43 0.60 -4.98
C THR A 4 -29.03 1.79 -4.23
N GLU A 5 -28.62 2.00 -3.00
CA GLU A 5 -29.02 3.15 -2.17
C GLU A 5 -27.98 4.26 -2.36
N TYR A 6 -28.44 5.46 -2.67
CA TYR A 6 -27.59 6.65 -2.76
C TYR A 6 -27.72 7.45 -1.48
N LEU A 7 -26.58 7.71 -0.83
CA LEU A 7 -26.50 8.41 0.44
C LEU A 7 -25.99 9.84 0.23
N GLN A 8 -26.47 10.78 1.01
CA GLN A 8 -25.96 12.16 1.04
C GLN A 8 -24.73 12.30 1.95
N GLY A 9 -24.44 11.30 2.76
CA GLY A 9 -23.28 11.26 3.62
C GLY A 9 -23.23 10.04 4.52
N VAL A 10 -22.08 9.82 5.13
CA VAL A 10 -21.82 8.69 6.04
C VAL A 10 -22.78 8.69 7.24
N ALA A 11 -23.26 9.87 7.67
CA ALA A 11 -24.18 10.01 8.79
C ALA A 11 -25.47 9.19 8.66
N GLU A 12 -25.92 8.91 7.43
CA GLU A 12 -27.15 8.15 7.19
C GLU A 12 -27.02 6.65 7.50
N VAL A 13 -25.80 6.16 7.58
CA VAL A 13 -25.54 4.71 7.75
C VAL A 13 -24.65 4.39 8.94
N ILE A 14 -24.01 5.39 9.55
CA ILE A 14 -22.95 5.17 10.53
C ILE A 14 -23.41 4.40 11.77
N ASP A 15 -24.68 4.54 12.17
CA ASP A 15 -25.24 3.84 13.32
C ASP A 15 -25.34 2.32 13.11
N ARG A 16 -25.22 1.86 11.88
CA ARG A 16 -25.27 0.43 11.51
C ARG A 16 -23.91 -0.26 11.68
N TYR A 17 -22.83 0.49 11.93
CA TYR A 17 -21.45 -0.01 11.94
C TYR A 17 -20.67 0.47 13.16
N ASP A 18 -19.82 -0.38 13.70
CA ASP A 18 -18.94 -0.04 14.82
C ASP A 18 -17.56 0.42 14.34
N ALA A 19 -17.17 -0.03 13.14
CA ALA A 19 -15.89 0.29 12.53
C ALA A 19 -16.03 0.63 11.04
N LEU A 20 -15.11 1.45 10.55
CA LEU A 20 -14.99 1.83 9.14
C LEU A 20 -13.59 1.47 8.64
N LEU A 21 -13.55 0.84 7.47
CA LEU A 21 -12.34 0.66 6.69
C LEU A 21 -12.34 1.74 5.61
N LEU A 22 -11.38 2.64 5.66
CA LEU A 22 -11.28 3.78 4.75
C LEU A 22 -10.00 3.67 3.92
N ASP A 23 -10.11 3.87 2.62
CA ASP A 23 -8.95 4.16 1.79
C ASP A 23 -8.42 5.58 2.10
N GLN A 24 -7.16 5.84 1.76
CA GLN A 24 -6.55 7.15 2.01
C GLN A 24 -6.51 8.02 0.76
N TRP A 25 -5.88 7.55 -0.34
CA TRP A 25 -5.75 8.34 -1.56
C TRP A 25 -7.06 8.40 -2.33
N GLY A 26 -7.51 9.59 -2.69
CA GLY A 26 -8.80 9.77 -3.37
C GLY A 26 -10.02 9.75 -2.44
N VAL A 27 -9.84 9.42 -1.16
CA VAL A 27 -10.89 9.39 -0.13
C VAL A 27 -10.63 10.42 0.97
N LEU A 28 -9.46 10.38 1.57
CA LEU A 28 -9.08 11.30 2.65
C LEU A 28 -8.25 12.48 2.16
N HIS A 29 -7.47 12.29 1.09
CA HIS A 29 -6.55 13.31 0.55
C HIS A 29 -6.31 13.12 -0.95
N ASP A 30 -5.77 14.18 -1.57
CA ASP A 30 -5.38 14.23 -2.99
C ASP A 30 -3.87 13.99 -3.22
N GLY A 31 -3.13 13.63 -2.17
CA GLY A 31 -1.68 13.46 -2.19
C GLY A 31 -0.91 14.68 -1.70
N VAL A 32 -1.55 15.84 -1.63
CA VAL A 32 -0.96 17.13 -1.19
C VAL A 32 -1.63 17.63 0.08
N GLN A 33 -2.97 17.53 0.16
CA GLN A 33 -3.77 18.00 1.27
C GLN A 33 -5.01 17.12 1.49
N PRO A 34 -5.59 17.12 2.70
CA PRO A 34 -6.86 16.46 2.95
C PRO A 34 -7.98 17.09 2.13
N TYR A 35 -8.92 16.27 1.68
CA TYR A 35 -10.14 16.78 1.06
C TYR A 35 -10.95 17.62 2.06
N ALA A 36 -11.67 18.61 1.53
CA ALA A 36 -12.58 19.41 2.33
C ALA A 36 -13.59 18.52 3.07
N GLY A 37 -13.66 18.68 4.40
CA GLY A 37 -14.53 17.89 5.26
C GLY A 37 -14.00 16.53 5.69
N ALA A 38 -12.87 16.03 5.16
CA ALA A 38 -12.32 14.74 5.56
C ALA A 38 -11.92 14.72 7.05
N VAL A 39 -11.24 15.76 7.52
CA VAL A 39 -10.85 15.88 8.93
C VAL A 39 -12.07 15.99 9.83
N ASP A 40 -13.04 16.88 9.50
CA ASP A 40 -14.31 17.01 10.25
C ASP A 40 -15.06 15.67 10.32
N CYS A 41 -15.11 14.93 9.22
CA CYS A 41 -15.73 13.61 9.20
C CYS A 41 -15.06 12.65 10.20
N LEU A 42 -13.72 12.58 10.18
CA LEU A 42 -12.96 11.72 11.09
C LEU A 42 -13.14 12.15 12.57
N GLU A 43 -13.19 13.45 12.85
CA GLU A 43 -13.47 13.98 14.20
C GLU A 43 -14.85 13.57 14.69
N ARG A 44 -15.86 13.67 13.84
CA ARG A 44 -17.23 13.25 14.15
C ARG A 44 -17.36 11.74 14.35
N LEU A 45 -16.68 10.93 13.52
CA LEU A 45 -16.61 9.48 13.69
C LEU A 45 -16.01 9.11 15.04
N ARG A 46 -14.90 9.76 15.40
CA ARG A 46 -14.25 9.58 16.71
C ARG A 46 -15.18 10.00 17.86
N ALA A 47 -15.84 11.14 17.76
CA ALA A 47 -16.79 11.62 18.78
C ALA A 47 -17.98 10.65 18.95
N ALA A 48 -18.38 9.96 17.88
CA ALA A 48 -19.40 8.92 17.90
C ALA A 48 -18.87 7.55 18.38
N GLY A 49 -17.61 7.47 18.83
CA GLY A 49 -17.00 6.25 19.34
C GLY A 49 -16.70 5.19 18.26
N LYS A 50 -16.65 5.58 16.98
CA LYS A 50 -16.42 4.66 15.88
C LYS A 50 -14.91 4.38 15.71
N THR A 51 -14.59 3.13 15.42
CA THR A 51 -13.21 2.73 15.05
C THR A 51 -12.98 3.02 13.57
N VAL A 52 -11.89 3.72 13.27
CA VAL A 52 -11.45 3.95 11.89
C VAL A 52 -10.14 3.21 11.65
N VAL A 53 -10.10 2.35 10.66
CA VAL A 53 -8.89 1.69 10.16
C VAL A 53 -8.65 2.18 8.73
N ILE A 54 -7.43 2.57 8.44
CA ILE A 54 -7.04 2.95 7.09
C ILE A 54 -6.53 1.71 6.36
N LEU A 55 -7.08 1.44 5.20
CA LEU A 55 -6.65 0.36 4.31
C LEU A 55 -6.02 0.99 3.08
N SER A 56 -4.79 0.64 2.77
CA SER A 56 -4.02 1.25 1.69
C SER A 56 -3.34 0.20 0.81
N ASN A 57 -3.42 0.39 -0.49
CA ASN A 57 -2.64 -0.36 -1.49
C ASN A 57 -1.19 0.13 -1.65
N SER A 58 -0.74 1.05 -0.80
CA SER A 58 0.64 1.56 -0.81
C SER A 58 1.67 0.47 -0.50
N GLY A 59 2.78 0.46 -1.25
CA GLY A 59 3.96 -0.37 -0.94
C GLY A 59 4.74 0.07 0.31
N ARG A 60 4.43 1.23 0.89
CA ARG A 60 5.01 1.71 2.16
C ARG A 60 4.37 0.99 3.33
N SER A 61 5.07 0.96 4.47
CA SER A 61 4.51 0.44 5.71
C SER A 61 3.31 1.28 6.19
N GLY A 62 2.43 0.67 6.99
CA GLY A 62 1.31 1.37 7.62
C GLY A 62 1.78 2.51 8.51
N GLU A 63 2.91 2.34 9.21
CA GLU A 63 3.50 3.39 10.04
C GLU A 63 3.99 4.59 9.20
N GLU A 64 4.58 4.36 8.03
CA GLU A 64 4.98 5.44 7.13
C GLU A 64 3.79 6.17 6.53
N ASN A 65 2.74 5.42 6.17
CA ASN A 65 1.47 6.00 5.72
C ASN A 65 0.80 6.82 6.84
N ALA A 66 0.80 6.33 8.09
CA ALA A 66 0.29 7.05 9.24
C ALA A 66 1.04 8.37 9.46
N ARG A 67 2.38 8.34 9.40
CA ARG A 67 3.21 9.56 9.47
C ARG A 67 2.94 10.52 8.32
N PHE A 68 2.67 10.00 7.14
CA PHE A 68 2.32 10.82 5.98
C PHE A 68 0.98 11.54 6.20
N LEU A 69 -0.07 10.85 6.66
CA LEU A 69 -1.36 11.45 7.00
C LEU A 69 -1.24 12.54 8.08
N VAL A 70 -0.41 12.30 9.09
CA VAL A 70 -0.16 13.31 10.15
C VAL A 70 0.52 14.56 9.58
N ARG A 71 1.51 14.41 8.70
CA ARG A 71 2.16 15.58 8.04
C ARG A 71 1.19 16.38 7.18
N MET A 72 0.15 15.74 6.64
CA MET A 72 -0.90 16.41 5.87
C MET A 72 -1.93 17.12 6.74
N GLY A 73 -1.89 16.96 8.07
CA GLY A 73 -2.82 17.61 9.01
C GLY A 73 -3.95 16.70 9.51
N ILE A 74 -3.93 15.40 9.20
CA ILE A 74 -4.86 14.42 9.78
C ILE A 74 -4.25 13.90 11.08
N ALA A 75 -4.77 14.37 12.22
CA ALA A 75 -4.20 14.04 13.52
C ALA A 75 -4.23 12.53 13.81
N ARG A 76 -3.11 11.97 14.35
CA ARG A 76 -2.96 10.53 14.63
C ARG A 76 -4.10 9.92 15.44
N VAL A 77 -4.70 10.71 16.31
CA VAL A 77 -5.80 10.27 17.16
C VAL A 77 -7.13 10.05 16.42
N LEU A 78 -7.23 10.45 15.16
CA LEU A 78 -8.46 10.37 14.36
C LEU A 78 -8.64 9.01 13.66
N PHE A 79 -7.60 8.20 13.64
CA PHE A 79 -7.63 6.85 13.05
C PHE A 79 -6.83 5.88 13.91
N GLY A 80 -7.16 4.61 13.80
CA GLY A 80 -6.47 3.52 14.46
C GLY A 80 -5.27 3.02 13.64
N GLU A 81 -5.33 1.78 13.26
CA GLU A 81 -4.31 1.13 12.44
C GLU A 81 -4.35 1.61 10.98
N VAL A 82 -3.20 1.60 10.34
CA VAL A 82 -3.07 1.71 8.89
C VAL A 82 -2.54 0.38 8.38
N VAL A 83 -3.34 -0.34 7.64
CA VAL A 83 -2.97 -1.61 7.00
C VAL A 83 -2.59 -1.32 5.57
N SER A 84 -1.41 -1.74 5.15
CA SER A 84 -0.90 -1.49 3.81
C SER A 84 -0.58 -2.79 3.06
N ALA A 85 -0.68 -2.74 1.72
CA ALA A 85 -0.25 -3.86 0.88
C ALA A 85 1.26 -4.14 1.03
N GLY A 86 2.05 -3.10 1.32
CA GLY A 86 3.47 -3.25 1.60
C GLY A 86 3.74 -4.06 2.86
N ASP A 87 3.02 -3.80 3.95
CA ASP A 87 3.15 -4.58 5.19
C ASP A 87 2.69 -6.03 4.98
N ASP A 88 1.57 -6.25 4.29
CA ASP A 88 1.06 -7.58 4.00
C ASP A 88 2.08 -8.41 3.20
N ALA A 89 2.67 -7.81 2.16
CA ALA A 89 3.71 -8.46 1.36
C ALA A 89 4.98 -8.77 2.20
N ARG A 90 5.39 -7.85 3.08
CA ARG A 90 6.55 -8.03 3.98
C ARG A 90 6.27 -9.16 4.97
N ASP A 91 5.12 -9.15 5.61
CA ASP A 91 4.72 -10.18 6.57
C ASP A 91 4.63 -11.55 5.90
N ALA A 92 4.09 -11.61 4.68
CA ALA A 92 4.03 -12.85 3.90
C ALA A 92 5.43 -13.41 3.58
N ILE A 93 6.39 -12.54 3.23
CA ILE A 93 7.80 -12.95 3.01
C ILE A 93 8.42 -13.42 4.33
N LEU A 94 8.27 -12.67 5.41
CA LEU A 94 8.87 -13.00 6.72
C LEU A 94 8.33 -14.30 7.30
N THR A 95 7.02 -14.49 7.26
CA THR A 95 6.37 -15.66 7.87
C THR A 95 6.45 -16.89 6.99
N SER A 96 6.56 -16.68 5.67
CA SER A 96 6.61 -17.77 4.67
C SER A 96 5.49 -18.80 4.85
N ALA A 97 4.30 -18.34 5.28
CA ALA A 97 3.17 -19.22 5.60
C ALA A 97 2.62 -19.90 4.35
N ASP A 98 2.56 -19.19 3.23
CA ASP A 98 2.12 -19.73 1.95
C ASP A 98 3.27 -20.45 1.23
N PRO A 99 3.00 -21.59 0.52
CA PRO A 99 4.01 -22.28 -0.27
C PRO A 99 4.72 -21.41 -1.32
N PHE A 100 4.03 -20.43 -1.90
CA PHE A 100 4.62 -19.49 -2.85
C PHE A 100 5.77 -18.70 -2.20
N TYR A 101 5.52 -18.09 -1.04
CA TYR A 101 6.54 -17.30 -0.33
C TYR A 101 7.68 -18.16 0.20
N ARG A 102 7.40 -19.41 0.61
CA ARG A 102 8.46 -20.37 1.00
C ARG A 102 9.39 -20.77 -0.15
N ALA A 103 8.88 -20.75 -1.37
CA ALA A 103 9.64 -21.08 -2.57
C ALA A 103 10.48 -19.93 -3.10
N LEU A 104 10.25 -18.69 -2.61
CA LEU A 104 11.07 -17.54 -2.94
C LEU A 104 12.49 -17.76 -2.41
N GLY A 105 13.50 -17.47 -3.22
CA GLY A 105 14.88 -17.43 -2.77
C GLY A 105 15.16 -16.22 -1.87
N ARG A 106 16.44 -15.95 -1.66
CA ARG A 106 16.88 -14.81 -0.84
C ARG A 106 17.35 -13.62 -1.66
N ARG A 107 17.77 -13.83 -2.92
CA ARG A 107 18.26 -12.78 -3.81
C ARG A 107 17.10 -12.12 -4.53
N CYS A 108 16.85 -10.87 -4.16
CA CYS A 108 15.70 -10.09 -4.61
C CYS A 108 16.13 -8.92 -5.48
N LEU A 109 15.54 -8.78 -6.67
CA LEU A 109 15.62 -7.55 -7.43
C LEU A 109 14.41 -6.67 -7.08
N VAL A 110 14.68 -5.52 -6.48
CA VAL A 110 13.65 -4.58 -6.02
C VAL A 110 13.33 -3.59 -7.13
N LEU A 111 12.06 -3.50 -7.49
CA LEU A 111 11.53 -2.48 -8.38
C LEU A 111 10.84 -1.43 -7.52
N ALA A 112 11.56 -0.33 -7.23
CA ALA A 112 11.08 0.73 -6.35
C ALA A 112 11.69 2.08 -6.77
N ARG A 113 11.09 3.16 -6.25
CA ARG A 113 11.71 4.49 -6.33
C ARG A 113 13.04 4.50 -5.58
N ALA A 114 13.96 5.37 -5.99
CA ALA A 114 15.31 5.41 -5.43
C ALA A 114 15.37 5.57 -3.89
N HIS A 115 14.37 6.23 -3.30
CA HIS A 115 14.30 6.45 -1.84
C HIS A 115 13.47 5.40 -1.09
N ASP A 116 12.86 4.44 -1.78
CA ASP A 116 12.02 3.39 -1.20
C ASP A 116 12.80 2.07 -0.98
N GLY A 117 14.11 2.05 -1.22
CA GLY A 117 14.93 0.84 -1.04
C GLY A 117 14.93 0.28 0.37
N HIS A 118 14.72 1.14 1.39
CA HIS A 118 14.62 0.74 2.80
C HIS A 118 13.39 -0.14 3.09
N LEU A 119 12.40 -0.18 2.20
CA LEU A 119 11.18 -1.00 2.39
C LEU A 119 11.45 -2.51 2.42
N VAL A 120 12.63 -2.95 2.03
CA VAL A 120 13.05 -4.35 2.13
C VAL A 120 13.97 -4.63 3.33
N ASP A 121 14.28 -3.62 4.12
CA ASP A 121 15.14 -3.77 5.31
C ASP A 121 14.48 -4.70 6.33
N GLY A 122 15.30 -5.56 6.95
CA GLY A 122 14.83 -6.50 7.95
C GLY A 122 14.16 -7.76 7.41
N LEU A 123 13.96 -7.89 6.08
CA LEU A 123 13.38 -9.10 5.47
C LEU A 123 14.39 -10.26 5.33
N GLY A 124 15.66 -10.05 5.65
CA GLY A 124 16.71 -11.04 5.48
C GLY A 124 17.00 -11.37 4.03
N LEU A 125 16.62 -10.46 3.10
CA LEU A 125 16.87 -10.59 1.68
C LEU A 125 18.22 -9.99 1.30
N GLU A 126 18.82 -10.56 0.26
CA GLU A 126 20.00 -10.02 -0.44
C GLU A 126 19.50 -9.25 -1.66
N VAL A 127 19.59 -7.92 -1.61
CA VAL A 127 19.17 -7.06 -2.73
C VAL A 127 20.23 -7.09 -3.82
N VAL A 128 19.84 -7.53 -5.02
CA VAL A 128 20.70 -7.58 -6.21
C VAL A 128 20.26 -6.52 -7.21
N THR A 129 21.21 -6.07 -8.04
CA THR A 129 20.95 -5.05 -9.07
C THR A 129 20.84 -5.63 -10.48
N ASP A 130 21.26 -6.88 -10.67
CA ASP A 130 21.16 -7.58 -11.95
C ASP A 130 20.09 -8.67 -11.86
N VAL A 131 19.16 -8.64 -12.81
CA VAL A 131 18.09 -9.65 -12.92
C VAL A 131 18.65 -11.07 -13.07
N GLU A 132 19.85 -11.24 -13.62
CA GLU A 132 20.48 -12.56 -13.76
C GLU A 132 20.86 -13.20 -12.42
N GLN A 133 21.08 -12.39 -11.41
CA GLN A 133 21.40 -12.84 -10.06
C GLN A 133 20.14 -13.02 -9.18
N ALA A 134 19.01 -12.48 -9.62
CA ALA A 134 17.78 -12.53 -8.85
C ALA A 134 17.15 -13.92 -8.85
N GLU A 135 16.50 -14.25 -7.75
CA GLU A 135 15.66 -15.43 -7.56
C GLU A 135 14.17 -15.05 -7.62
N PHE A 136 13.85 -13.79 -7.34
CA PHE A 136 12.52 -13.21 -7.52
C PHE A 136 12.59 -11.68 -7.65
N LEU A 137 11.49 -11.06 -8.08
CA LEU A 137 11.31 -9.62 -8.15
C LEU A 137 10.36 -9.18 -7.04
N PHE A 138 10.64 -8.02 -6.44
CA PHE A 138 9.74 -7.37 -5.51
C PHE A 138 9.38 -5.97 -6.03
N ALA A 139 8.16 -5.81 -6.56
CA ALA A 139 7.64 -4.57 -7.09
C ALA A 139 6.90 -3.81 -5.98
N LEU A 140 7.43 -2.68 -5.55
CA LEU A 140 6.92 -1.88 -4.43
C LEU A 140 6.34 -0.53 -4.86
N SER A 141 7.02 0.15 -5.79
CA SER A 141 6.63 1.48 -6.23
C SER A 141 7.31 1.85 -7.54
N ILE A 142 6.75 2.84 -8.24
CA ILE A 142 7.38 3.47 -9.40
C ILE A 142 7.43 4.98 -9.18
N ASP A 143 8.36 5.69 -9.83
CA ASP A 143 8.48 7.14 -9.77
C ASP A 143 7.69 7.77 -10.94
N ALA A 144 6.35 7.61 -10.92
CA ALA A 144 5.51 8.29 -11.89
C ALA A 144 5.42 9.80 -11.59
N PRO A 145 5.41 10.68 -12.60
CA PRO A 145 5.40 10.37 -14.04
C PRO A 145 6.79 10.16 -14.67
N ARG A 146 7.88 10.16 -13.87
CA ARG A 146 9.26 10.05 -14.36
C ARG A 146 9.62 8.67 -14.87
N GLN A 147 8.96 7.64 -14.36
CA GLN A 147 9.12 6.25 -14.78
C GLN A 147 7.80 5.69 -15.30
N SER A 148 7.91 4.84 -16.30
CA SER A 148 6.81 4.09 -16.89
C SER A 148 7.14 2.60 -16.94
N VAL A 149 6.17 1.76 -17.27
CA VAL A 149 6.41 0.32 -17.49
C VAL A 149 7.52 0.08 -18.52
N ARG A 150 7.67 0.96 -19.53
CA ARG A 150 8.71 0.83 -20.56
C ARG A 150 10.12 0.90 -20.01
N ASP A 151 10.34 1.63 -18.94
CA ASP A 151 11.66 1.74 -18.31
C ASP A 151 12.07 0.43 -17.63
N TRP A 152 11.09 -0.36 -17.21
CA TRP A 152 11.27 -1.67 -16.58
C TRP A 152 11.17 -2.84 -17.57
N GLU A 153 10.66 -2.61 -18.78
CA GLU A 153 10.39 -3.65 -19.78
C GLU A 153 11.60 -4.54 -20.05
N PRO A 154 12.85 -4.04 -20.23
CA PRO A 154 14.02 -4.91 -20.45
C PRO A 154 14.28 -5.87 -19.29
N VAL A 155 14.09 -5.42 -18.06
CA VAL A 155 14.25 -6.23 -16.85
C VAL A 155 13.12 -7.26 -16.74
N LEU A 156 11.88 -6.84 -16.99
CA LEU A 156 10.71 -7.70 -16.91
C LEU A 156 10.74 -8.81 -17.96
N ILE A 157 11.15 -8.50 -19.20
CA ILE A 157 11.31 -9.51 -20.28
C ILE A 157 12.31 -10.58 -19.85
N ARG A 158 13.47 -10.20 -19.31
CA ARG A 158 14.49 -11.13 -18.83
C ARG A 158 14.00 -11.95 -17.65
N ALA A 159 13.29 -11.33 -16.71
CA ALA A 159 12.69 -12.02 -15.56
C ALA A 159 11.67 -13.08 -16.00
N VAL A 160 10.79 -12.74 -16.95
CA VAL A 160 9.83 -13.68 -17.55
C VAL A 160 10.54 -14.83 -18.27
N ALA A 161 11.57 -14.53 -19.07
CA ALA A 161 12.36 -15.56 -19.77
C ALA A 161 13.03 -16.55 -18.81
N ARG A 162 13.37 -16.10 -17.59
CA ARG A 162 13.92 -16.93 -16.51
C ARG A 162 12.85 -17.60 -15.64
N GLY A 163 11.58 -17.29 -15.84
CA GLY A 163 10.50 -17.81 -15.00
C GLY A 163 10.56 -17.31 -13.56
N LEU A 164 11.10 -16.11 -13.32
CA LEU A 164 11.20 -15.56 -11.97
C LEU A 164 9.82 -15.20 -11.42
N PRO A 165 9.51 -15.60 -10.18
CA PRO A 165 8.31 -15.13 -9.49
C PRO A 165 8.43 -13.63 -9.17
N MET A 166 7.27 -12.96 -9.05
CA MET A 166 7.23 -11.56 -8.65
C MET A 166 6.20 -11.38 -7.52
N VAL A 167 6.63 -10.72 -6.46
CA VAL A 167 5.76 -10.19 -5.40
C VAL A 167 5.44 -8.74 -5.73
N CYS A 168 4.17 -8.37 -5.68
CA CYS A 168 3.71 -7.01 -5.92
C CYS A 168 3.15 -6.43 -4.62
N GLY A 169 3.81 -5.41 -4.09
CA GLY A 169 3.39 -4.69 -2.88
C GLY A 169 2.51 -3.47 -3.17
N ASN A 170 2.16 -3.23 -4.44
CA ASN A 170 1.19 -2.22 -4.85
C ASN A 170 0.47 -2.70 -6.12
N PRO A 171 -0.76 -3.21 -6.01
CA PRO A 171 -1.49 -3.82 -7.11
C PRO A 171 -2.20 -2.83 -8.05
N ASP A 172 -1.96 -1.52 -7.93
CA ASP A 172 -2.57 -0.52 -8.81
C ASP A 172 -2.10 -0.67 -10.25
N PHE A 173 -3.07 -0.64 -11.19
CA PHE A 173 -2.78 -0.65 -12.62
C PHE A 173 -2.37 0.72 -13.15
N ALA A 174 -2.67 1.79 -12.43
CA ALA A 174 -2.29 3.15 -12.77
C ALA A 174 -2.11 3.98 -11.50
N GLN A 175 -1.11 4.85 -11.50
CA GLN A 175 -1.02 5.92 -10.50
C GLN A 175 -1.83 7.13 -11.00
N VAL A 176 -2.78 7.57 -10.20
CA VAL A 176 -3.60 8.76 -10.47
C VAL A 176 -2.96 9.99 -9.84
#